data_184728eec9dcf276b4f2d8464e38abbf
#
_entry.id   184728eec9dcf276b4f2d8464e38abbf
#
_cell.length_a   1.000
_cell.length_b   1.000
_cell.length_c   1.000
_cell.angle_alpha   90.00
_cell.angle_beta   90.00
_cell.angle_gamma   90.00
#
_symmetry.space_group_name_H-M   'P 1'
#
loop_
_entity.id
_entity.type
_entity.pdbx_description
1 polymer ?
#
loop_
_entity_poly.entity_id
_entity_poly.type
_entity_poly.pdbx_seq_one_letter_code
_entity_poly.pdbx_strand_id
1 'polypeptide(L)' 'MSITTYKCELKAYSKKELAEIYQVSVKTFNTWLKPFEEKVGQKRGRYYTVNQVKTILEAIGLPGVMH' A
#
# COMPACT_ATOMS: atom_id res chain seq x y z
N MET A 1 -8.97 -4.13 -21.76
CA MET A 1 -8.87 -3.87 -21.32
C MET A 1 -8.60 -4.03 -20.59
N SER A 2 -8.51 -3.92 -20.25
CA SER A 2 -8.32 -3.82 -19.59
C SER A 2 -7.85 -4.11 -18.80
N ILE A 3 -7.43 -4.16 -18.43
CA ILE A 3 -6.78 -4.39 -17.71
C ILE A 3 -6.65 -3.77 -16.66
N THR A 4 -6.79 -3.23 -16.48
CA THR A 4 -6.79 -2.44 -15.63
C THR A 4 -7.40 -2.75 -14.51
N THR A 5 -7.35 -3.77 -14.26
CA THR A 5 -7.84 -4.24 -13.18
C THR A 5 -7.31 -3.71 -12.00
N TYR A 6 -6.17 -3.15 -11.96
CA TYR A 6 -5.65 -2.69 -10.85
C TYR A 6 -5.71 -1.29 -10.77
N LYS A 7 -6.62 -0.65 -10.62
CA LYS A 7 -6.66 0.61 -10.48
C LYS A 7 -6.39 0.99 -9.16
N CYS A 8 -5.34 1.36 -8.68
CA CYS A 8 -5.02 1.81 -7.38
C CYS A 8 -4.97 3.31 -7.44
N GLU A 9 -5.99 3.99 -7.02
CA GLU A 9 -5.99 5.42 -7.04
C GLU A 9 -5.10 5.97 -5.96
N LEU A 10 -4.46 7.12 -6.22
CA LEU A 10 -3.62 7.74 -5.23
C LEU A 10 -4.48 8.56 -4.31
N LYS A 11 -4.79 8.03 -3.17
CA LYS A 11 -5.55 8.75 -2.16
C LYS A 11 -5.12 8.18 -0.81
N ALA A 12 -5.67 8.72 0.26
CA ALA A 12 -5.36 8.22 1.58
C ALA A 12 -6.01 6.87 1.79
N TYR A 13 -5.28 5.94 2.36
CA TYR A 13 -5.80 4.60 2.62
C TYR A 13 -5.41 4.19 4.02
N SER A 14 -6.24 3.38 4.66
CA SER A 14 -5.85 2.74 5.91
C SER A 14 -4.98 1.53 5.59
N LYS A 15 -4.30 1.03 6.60
CA LYS A 15 -3.48 -0.16 6.40
C LYS A 15 -4.34 -1.34 5.96
N LYS A 16 -5.53 -1.46 6.54
CA LYS A 16 -6.42 -2.54 6.17
C LYS A 16 -6.84 -2.44 4.70
N GLU A 17 -7.11 -1.23 4.25
CA GLU A 17 -7.50 -1.03 2.86
C GLU A 17 -6.36 -1.39 1.92
N LEU A 18 -5.14 -1.00 2.28
CA LEU A 18 -4.00 -1.34 1.44
C LEU A 18 -3.77 -2.83 1.40
N ALA A 19 -3.92 -3.50 2.54
CA ALA A 19 -3.77 -4.95 2.57
C ALA A 19 -4.80 -5.61 1.66
N GLU A 20 -6.02 -5.09 1.65
CA GLU A 20 -7.06 -5.62 0.78
C GLU A 20 -6.72 -5.42 -0.68
N ILE A 21 -6.18 -4.26 -1.02
CA ILE A 21 -5.78 -3.98 -2.39
C ILE A 21 -4.73 -4.98 -2.86
N TYR A 22 -3.78 -5.31 -1.97
CA TYR A 22 -2.75 -6.28 -2.30
C TYR A 22 -3.21 -7.73 -2.09
N GLN A 23 -4.43 -7.89 -1.59
CA GLN A 23 -5.03 -9.21 -1.37
C GLN A 23 -4.23 -10.04 -0.38
N VAL A 24 -3.78 -9.42 0.69
CA VAL A 24 -3.06 -10.12 1.74
C VAL A 24 -3.63 -9.69 3.08
N SER A 25 -3.27 -10.40 4.12
CA SER A 25 -3.71 -10.01 5.46
C SER A 25 -2.93 -8.80 5.92
N VAL A 26 -3.47 -8.11 6.90
CA VAL A 26 -2.78 -6.96 7.47
C VAL A 26 -1.42 -7.38 8.04
N LYS A 27 -1.38 -8.56 8.62
CA LYS A 27 -0.15 -9.07 9.20
C LYS A 27 0.94 -9.23 8.13
N THR A 28 0.56 -9.81 7.00
CA THR A 28 1.49 -9.98 5.90
C THR A 28 1.93 -8.63 5.34
N PHE A 29 0.97 -7.73 5.21
CA PHE A 29 1.27 -6.40 4.69
C PHE A 29 2.25 -5.67 5.62
N ASN A 30 2.06 -5.81 6.93
CA ASN A 30 2.99 -5.23 7.89
C ASN A 30 4.39 -5.77 7.71
N THR A 31 4.51 -7.06 7.46
CA THR A 31 5.81 -7.67 7.24
C THR A 31 6.48 -7.08 6.00
N TRP A 32 5.71 -6.87 4.95
CA TRP A 32 6.25 -6.28 3.74
C TRP A 32 6.71 -4.83 3.97
N LEU A 33 6.00 -4.10 4.81
CA LEU A 33 6.31 -2.71 5.05
C LEU A 33 7.49 -2.50 5.96
N LYS A 34 7.79 -3.47 6.79
CA LYS A 34 8.85 -3.28 7.77
C LYS A 34 10.14 -2.71 7.23
N PRO A 35 10.70 -3.21 6.15
CA PRO A 35 11.95 -2.66 5.64
C PRO A 35 11.85 -1.22 5.14
N PHE A 36 10.63 -0.75 4.93
CA PHE A 36 10.44 0.57 4.36
C PHE A 36 9.82 1.56 5.33
N GLU A 37 9.72 1.20 6.60
CA GLU A 37 9.03 2.05 7.56
C GLU A 37 9.65 3.43 7.66
N GLU A 38 10.95 3.50 7.56
CA GLU A 38 11.60 4.80 7.66
C GLU A 38 11.26 5.68 6.46
N LYS A 39 11.14 5.09 5.30
CA LYS A 39 10.81 5.86 4.14
C LYS A 39 9.38 6.32 4.15
N VAL A 40 8.48 5.49 4.63
CA VAL A 40 7.07 5.81 4.65
C VAL A 40 6.74 6.78 5.78
N GLY A 41 7.41 6.63 6.89
CA GLY A 41 7.12 7.47 8.05
C GLY A 41 5.94 6.92 8.82
N GLN A 42 5.65 7.56 9.93
CA GLN A 42 4.58 7.08 10.77
C GLN A 42 3.23 7.53 10.28
N LYS A 43 2.28 6.62 10.39
CA LYS A 43 0.92 6.92 10.04
C LYS A 43 0.32 7.81 11.12
N ARG A 44 -0.33 8.87 10.72
CA ARG A 44 -0.99 9.72 11.67
C ARG A 44 -2.43 9.37 11.67
N GLY A 45 -2.94 8.89 12.75
CA GLY A 45 -4.30 8.47 12.85
C GLY A 45 -4.52 7.19 12.09
N ARG A 46 -5.65 7.09 11.43
CA ARG A 46 -6.09 5.87 10.81
C ARG A 46 -5.58 5.66 9.40
N TYR A 47 -5.24 6.74 8.72
CA TYR A 47 -4.92 6.66 7.32
C TYR A 47 -3.51 7.12 7.01
N TYR A 48 -2.90 6.52 6.01
CA TYR A 48 -1.68 7.04 5.45
C TYR A 48 -2.04 8.19 4.52
N THR A 49 -1.22 9.19 4.46
CA THR A 49 -1.44 10.31 3.54
C THR A 49 -1.20 9.85 2.11
N VAL A 50 -1.62 10.67 1.16
CA VAL A 50 -1.39 10.38 -0.25
C VAL A 50 0.09 10.16 -0.55
N ASN A 51 0.95 11.01 0.02
CA ASN A 51 2.38 10.87 -0.21
C ASN A 51 2.90 9.56 0.38
N GLN A 52 2.40 9.18 1.56
CA GLN A 52 2.81 7.93 2.17
C GLN A 52 2.35 6.74 1.34
N VAL A 53 1.13 6.81 0.81
CA VAL A 53 0.61 5.76 -0.05
C VAL A 53 1.49 5.63 -1.29
N LYS A 54 1.86 6.75 -1.88
CA LYS A 54 2.72 6.73 -3.05
C LYS A 54 4.05 6.05 -2.73
N THR A 55 4.63 6.37 -1.59
CA THR A 55 5.88 5.77 -1.18
C THR A 55 5.72 4.27 -0.99
N ILE A 56 4.63 3.84 -0.38
CA ILE A 56 4.37 2.44 -0.16
C ILE A 56 4.25 1.70 -1.49
N LEU A 57 3.49 2.26 -2.42
CA LEU A 57 3.30 1.62 -3.71
C LEU A 57 4.62 1.52 -4.47
N GLU A 58 5.46 2.51 -4.35
CA GLU A 58 6.75 2.47 -5.02
C GLU A 58 7.69 1.47 -4.36
N ALA A 59 7.62 1.34 -3.05
CA ALA A 59 8.51 0.45 -2.33
C ALA A 59 8.12 -1.02 -2.51
N ILE A 60 6.84 -1.31 -2.42
CA ILE A 60 6.36 -2.68 -2.48
C ILE A 60 6.07 -3.11 -3.91
N GLY A 61 5.71 -2.19 -4.75
CA GLY A 61 5.29 -2.49 -6.10
C GLY A 61 3.79 -2.35 -6.23
N LEU A 62 3.31 -2.17 -7.43
CA LEU A 62 1.89 -1.96 -7.65
C LEU A 62 1.14 -3.27 -7.48
N PRO A 63 -0.04 -3.21 -6.88
CA PRO A 63 -0.82 -4.43 -6.71
C PRO A 63 -1.17 -5.01 -8.08
N GLY A 64 -1.18 -6.30 -8.14
CA GLY A 64 -1.51 -6.98 -9.37
C GLY A 64 -0.37 -7.16 -10.33
N VAL A 65 0.72 -6.45 -10.11
CA VAL A 65 1.87 -6.59 -10.96
C VAL A 65 2.86 -7.54 -10.37
N MET A 66 2.80 -7.78 -9.10
CA MET A 66 3.73 -8.65 -8.49
C MET A 66 3.31 -10.01 -8.62
N HIS A 67 4.11 -10.84 -8.76
CA HIS A 67 3.77 -12.22 -8.77
C HIS A 67 4.78 -13.03 -8.09
#